data_17b35472bf7d44e40b93c42340d91b33
#
_entry.id   17b35472bf7d44e40b93c42340d91b33
#
_cell.length_a   1.000
_cell.length_b   1.000
_cell.length_c   1.000
_cell.angle_alpha   90.00
_cell.angle_beta   90.00
_cell.angle_gamma   90.00
#
_symmetry.space_group_name_H-M   'P 1'
#
loop_
_entity.id
_entity.type
_entity.pdbx_description
1 polymer ?
#
loop_
_entity_poly.entity_id
_entity_poly.type
_entity_poly.pdbx_seq_one_letter_code
_entity_poly.pdbx_strand_id
1 'polypeptide(L)'
;RPLIMGDNGAVATNHPQATSVGLDVLRAGGNAIDASVAISLALGVVEPAMSGLGGDGFYHVWLANSAKTLVYNGTGTAPKAAAKDQTFSKGVPVFGPLSVSLPGMVGGLGELHKDHGSKSWQSLCDQAARLAADGFFVTHAYRSFSQNASEKILSNETSQKIFFDKGALPDIGTKIKQPKLYQTLTQ
;
A
#
# COMPACT_ATOMS: atom_id res chain seq x y z
N ARG A 1 -13.47 -18.51 -9.85
CA ARG A 1 -13.53 -17.18 -10.50
C ARG A 1 -13.52 -17.38 -12.01
N PRO A 2 -14.25 -16.60 -12.81
CA PRO A 2 -14.22 -16.72 -14.26
C PRO A 2 -12.81 -16.38 -14.79
N LEU A 3 -12.42 -17.04 -15.88
CA LEU A 3 -11.21 -16.68 -16.62
C LEU A 3 -11.42 -15.34 -17.32
N ILE A 4 -10.53 -14.41 -17.04
CA ILE A 4 -10.50 -13.10 -17.71
C ILE A 4 -9.30 -13.08 -18.63
N MET A 5 -9.53 -12.77 -19.90
CA MET A 5 -8.50 -12.65 -20.92
C MET A 5 -8.44 -11.23 -21.44
N GLY A 6 -7.25 -10.76 -21.83
CA GLY A 6 -7.03 -9.44 -22.40
C GLY A 6 -5.81 -9.42 -23.30
N ASP A 7 -5.89 -8.69 -24.41
CA ASP A 7 -4.85 -8.65 -25.44
C ASP A 7 -3.66 -7.75 -25.08
N ASN A 8 -3.90 -6.69 -24.29
CA ASN A 8 -2.94 -5.62 -24.07
C ASN A 8 -2.33 -5.59 -22.64
N GLY A 9 -2.84 -6.40 -21.74
CA GLY A 9 -2.34 -6.48 -20.37
C GLY A 9 -3.37 -7.04 -19.39
N ALA A 10 -2.89 -7.41 -18.21
CA ALA A 10 -3.71 -7.92 -17.13
C ALA A 10 -3.24 -7.35 -15.80
N VAL A 11 -4.18 -7.14 -14.89
CA VAL A 11 -3.94 -6.70 -13.51
C VAL A 11 -4.69 -7.62 -12.56
N ALA A 12 -4.01 -8.08 -11.51
CA ALA A 12 -4.62 -8.84 -10.43
C ALA A 12 -4.15 -8.27 -9.08
N THR A 13 -5.08 -7.93 -8.22
CA THR A 13 -4.82 -7.43 -6.86
C THR A 13 -5.85 -7.98 -5.88
N ASN A 14 -5.61 -7.81 -4.59
CA ASN A 14 -6.57 -8.18 -3.55
C ASN A 14 -7.79 -7.25 -3.47
N HIS A 15 -7.69 -6.02 -4.01
CA HIS A 15 -8.76 -5.03 -3.89
C HIS A 15 -9.23 -4.54 -5.27
N PRO A 16 -10.55 -4.59 -5.58
CA PRO A 16 -11.09 -4.20 -6.90
C PRO A 16 -10.73 -2.77 -7.32
N GLN A 17 -10.72 -1.81 -6.39
CA GLN A 17 -10.34 -0.43 -6.71
C GLN A 17 -8.87 -0.31 -7.11
N ALA A 18 -7.96 -1.07 -6.47
CA ALA A 18 -6.56 -1.10 -6.86
C ALA A 18 -6.37 -1.77 -8.24
N THR A 19 -7.14 -2.82 -8.55
CA THR A 19 -7.17 -3.42 -9.90
C THR A 19 -7.61 -2.39 -10.94
N SER A 20 -8.66 -1.60 -10.65
CA SER A 20 -9.14 -0.55 -11.56
C SER A 20 -8.07 0.51 -11.79
N VAL A 21 -7.40 0.97 -10.73
CA VAL A 21 -6.29 1.93 -10.83
C VAL A 21 -5.19 1.42 -11.79
N GLY A 22 -4.77 0.17 -11.64
CA GLY A 22 -3.76 -0.42 -12.53
C GLY A 22 -4.21 -0.50 -13.99
N LEU A 23 -5.46 -0.89 -14.22
CA LEU A 23 -6.04 -0.94 -15.58
C LEU A 23 -6.14 0.46 -16.20
N ASP A 24 -6.49 1.48 -15.43
CA ASP A 24 -6.59 2.85 -15.93
C ASP A 24 -5.22 3.41 -16.31
N VAL A 25 -4.16 3.08 -15.56
CA VAL A 25 -2.79 3.43 -15.91
C VAL A 25 -2.38 2.76 -17.23
N LEU A 26 -2.66 1.46 -17.39
CA LEU A 26 -2.37 0.74 -18.64
C LEU A 26 -3.14 1.32 -19.83
N ARG A 27 -4.44 1.61 -19.66
CA ARG A 27 -5.28 2.25 -20.71
C ARG A 27 -4.79 3.64 -21.09
N ALA A 28 -4.23 4.38 -20.15
CA ALA A 28 -3.61 5.68 -20.39
C ALA A 28 -2.21 5.58 -21.06
N GLY A 29 -1.80 4.39 -21.48
CA GLY A 29 -0.51 4.14 -22.13
C GLY A 29 0.68 4.11 -21.17
N GLY A 30 0.45 3.88 -19.86
CA GLY A 30 1.49 3.53 -18.91
C GLY A 30 1.93 2.08 -19.10
N ASN A 31 3.13 1.77 -18.65
CA ASN A 31 3.66 0.41 -18.67
C ASN A 31 3.31 -0.37 -17.38
N ALA A 32 3.74 -1.63 -17.29
CA ALA A 32 3.49 -2.47 -16.13
C ALA A 32 4.11 -1.92 -14.83
N ILE A 33 5.23 -1.20 -14.93
CA ILE A 33 5.88 -0.57 -13.77
C ILE A 33 5.05 0.60 -13.26
N ASP A 34 4.58 1.46 -14.16
CA ASP A 34 3.67 2.57 -13.80
C ASP A 34 2.41 2.03 -13.11
N ALA A 35 1.81 0.99 -13.69
CA ALA A 35 0.64 0.34 -13.11
C ALA A 35 0.95 -0.24 -11.71
N SER A 36 2.11 -0.88 -11.52
CA SER A 36 2.53 -1.47 -10.24
C SER A 36 2.73 -0.40 -9.16
N VAL A 37 3.32 0.74 -9.51
CA VAL A 37 3.47 1.89 -8.61
C VAL A 37 2.10 2.41 -8.16
N ALA A 38 1.22 2.73 -9.10
CA ALA A 38 -0.10 3.26 -8.79
C ALA A 38 -0.95 2.26 -7.97
N ILE A 39 -0.88 0.96 -8.30
CA ILE A 39 -1.54 -0.11 -7.54
C ILE A 39 -1.03 -0.17 -6.10
N SER A 40 0.28 -0.16 -5.90
CA SER A 40 0.90 -0.27 -4.58
C SER A 40 0.49 0.90 -3.68
N LEU A 41 0.48 2.12 -4.21
CA LEU A 41 0.01 3.32 -3.52
C LEU A 41 -1.50 3.22 -3.22
N ALA A 42 -2.30 2.77 -4.18
CA ALA A 42 -3.75 2.60 -3.99
C ALA A 42 -4.07 1.53 -2.93
N LEU A 43 -3.36 0.39 -2.92
CA LEU A 43 -3.50 -0.64 -1.88
C LEU A 43 -3.19 -0.07 -0.49
N GLY A 44 -2.18 0.79 -0.36
CA GLY A 44 -1.88 1.49 0.89
C GLY A 44 -3.02 2.36 1.42
N VAL A 45 -3.97 2.74 0.56
CA VAL A 45 -5.19 3.47 0.93
C VAL A 45 -6.34 2.51 1.24
N VAL A 46 -6.65 1.58 0.32
CA VAL A 46 -7.90 0.80 0.36
C VAL A 46 -7.78 -0.52 1.13
N GLU A 47 -6.56 -0.93 1.45
CA GLU A 47 -6.26 -2.17 2.19
C GLU A 47 -5.33 -1.91 3.39
N PRO A 48 -5.69 -0.99 4.30
CA PRO A 48 -4.78 -0.55 5.37
C PRO A 48 -4.39 -1.65 6.38
N ALA A 49 -5.08 -2.78 6.36
CA ALA A 49 -4.74 -3.94 7.19
C ALA A 49 -3.50 -4.70 6.70
N MET A 50 -3.18 -4.60 5.41
CA MET A 50 -2.13 -5.40 4.75
C MET A 50 -1.11 -4.55 4.00
N SER A 51 -1.42 -3.29 3.69
CA SER A 51 -0.60 -2.41 2.85
C SER A 51 -0.52 -1.01 3.43
N GLY A 52 0.57 -0.29 3.16
CA GLY A 52 0.73 1.09 3.62
C GLY A 52 2.04 1.72 3.18
N LEU A 53 2.07 3.06 3.07
CA LEU A 53 3.27 3.81 2.68
C LEU A 53 4.44 3.65 3.67
N GLY A 54 4.11 3.34 4.93
CA GLY A 54 5.08 3.08 5.98
C GLY A 54 5.56 1.63 6.05
N GLY A 55 5.20 0.80 5.08
CA GLY A 55 5.55 -0.61 5.02
C GLY A 55 6.78 -0.89 4.17
N ASP A 56 6.91 -2.16 3.84
CA ASP A 56 7.99 -2.74 3.07
C ASP A 56 7.45 -3.35 1.77
N GLY A 57 8.33 -3.64 0.80
CA GLY A 57 7.93 -4.31 -0.42
C GLY A 57 9.10 -4.92 -1.18
N PHE A 58 8.82 -6.03 -1.85
CA PHE A 58 9.70 -6.59 -2.88
C PHE A 58 9.03 -6.46 -4.24
N TYR A 59 9.78 -5.98 -5.22
CA TYR A 59 9.28 -5.75 -6.56
C TYR A 59 10.05 -6.66 -7.52
N HIS A 60 9.39 -7.72 -7.96
CA HIS A 60 9.95 -8.68 -8.90
C HIS A 60 9.45 -8.36 -10.31
N VAL A 61 10.38 -8.07 -11.21
CA VAL A 61 10.08 -7.52 -12.54
C VAL A 61 10.73 -8.38 -13.62
N TRP A 62 9.97 -8.72 -14.64
CA TRP A 62 10.47 -9.31 -15.88
C TRP A 62 10.47 -8.26 -16.99
N LEU A 63 11.64 -8.00 -17.56
CA LEU A 63 11.83 -7.10 -18.68
C LEU A 63 11.93 -7.90 -19.99
N ALA A 64 10.82 -7.96 -20.73
CA ALA A 64 10.74 -8.75 -21.98
C ALA A 64 11.79 -8.35 -23.02
N ASN A 65 12.06 -7.05 -23.19
CA ASN A 65 13.01 -6.53 -24.18
C ASN A 65 14.46 -6.99 -23.96
N SER A 66 14.83 -7.26 -22.72
CA SER A 66 16.20 -7.71 -22.39
C SER A 66 16.24 -9.14 -21.87
N ALA A 67 15.10 -9.80 -21.76
CA ALA A 67 14.92 -11.13 -21.14
C ALA A 67 15.57 -11.21 -19.74
N LYS A 68 15.43 -10.13 -18.94
CA LYS A 68 16.03 -10.04 -17.60
C LYS A 68 14.96 -10.01 -16.51
N THR A 69 15.27 -10.71 -15.43
CA THR A 69 14.55 -10.59 -14.17
C THR A 69 15.32 -9.65 -13.25
N LEU A 70 14.61 -8.70 -12.65
CA LEU A 70 15.14 -7.77 -11.65
C LEU A 70 14.34 -7.90 -10.37
N VAL A 71 14.99 -7.66 -9.23
CA VAL A 71 14.34 -7.57 -7.93
C VAL A 71 14.76 -6.29 -7.25
N TYR A 72 13.80 -5.45 -6.91
CA TYR A 72 14.02 -4.27 -6.09
C TYR A 72 13.61 -4.61 -4.65
N ASN A 73 14.55 -4.43 -3.74
CA ASN A 73 14.34 -4.66 -2.31
C ASN A 73 13.98 -3.34 -1.63
N GLY A 74 12.71 -3.12 -1.38
CA GLY A 74 12.16 -1.99 -0.62
C GLY A 74 11.85 -2.37 0.83
N THR A 75 12.58 -3.32 1.43
CA THR A 75 12.48 -3.58 2.87
C THR A 75 13.32 -2.60 3.67
N GLY A 76 12.80 -2.13 4.78
CA GLY A 76 13.52 -1.27 5.69
C GLY A 76 14.60 -2.03 6.46
N THR A 77 15.68 -1.33 6.77
CA THR A 77 16.71 -1.85 7.66
C THR A 77 16.32 -1.63 9.12
N ALA A 78 16.94 -2.39 10.04
CA ALA A 78 16.85 -2.09 11.45
C ALA A 78 17.50 -0.73 11.75
N PRO A 79 16.95 0.09 12.66
CA PRO A 79 17.58 1.33 13.10
C PRO A 79 19.01 1.08 13.63
N LYS A 80 19.96 1.96 13.33
CA LYS A 80 21.35 1.81 13.79
C LYS A 80 21.47 1.70 15.32
N ALA A 81 20.58 2.33 16.07
CA ALA A 81 20.51 2.23 17.52
C ALA A 81 20.19 0.79 18.00
N ALA A 82 19.38 0.05 17.25
CA ALA A 82 18.98 -1.31 17.61
C ALA A 82 20.16 -2.29 17.70
N ALA A 83 21.25 -2.05 16.96
CA ALA A 83 22.46 -2.88 17.01
C ALA A 83 23.31 -2.66 18.27
N LYS A 84 23.12 -1.54 18.98
CA LYS A 84 23.91 -1.14 20.14
C LYS A 84 23.20 -1.31 21.47
N ASP A 85 21.88 -1.51 21.44
CA ASP A 85 21.05 -1.57 22.62
C ASP A 85 20.59 -3.01 22.87
N GLN A 86 20.50 -3.39 24.14
CA GLN A 86 19.91 -4.66 24.56
C GLN A 86 18.37 -4.68 24.44
N THR A 87 17.78 -3.66 23.80
CA THR A 87 16.33 -3.52 23.57
C THR A 87 15.71 -4.79 23.00
N PHE A 88 16.47 -5.51 22.16
CA PHE A 88 16.02 -6.75 21.52
C PHE A 88 16.61 -8.04 22.13
N SER A 89 17.18 -7.97 23.31
CA SER A 89 17.76 -9.15 24.01
C SER A 89 16.74 -10.27 24.22
N LYS A 90 15.44 -9.94 24.30
CA LYS A 90 14.31 -10.88 24.41
C LYS A 90 13.58 -11.13 23.09
N GLY A 91 14.16 -10.73 21.94
CA GLY A 91 13.56 -10.79 20.63
C GLY A 91 12.81 -9.51 20.26
N VAL A 92 12.49 -9.37 18.96
CA VAL A 92 11.71 -8.26 18.45
C VAL A 92 10.24 -8.45 18.84
N PRO A 93 9.57 -7.46 19.46
CA PRO A 93 8.16 -7.58 19.79
C PRO A 93 7.31 -7.66 18.51
N VAL A 94 6.21 -8.41 18.57
CA VAL A 94 5.27 -8.56 17.43
C VAL A 94 4.44 -7.30 17.20
N PHE A 95 4.36 -6.41 18.19
CA PHE A 95 3.51 -5.23 18.17
C PHE A 95 4.15 -4.05 18.89
N GLY A 96 3.82 -2.84 18.42
CA GLY A 96 4.27 -1.58 19.02
C GLY A 96 5.45 -0.94 18.30
N PRO A 97 5.97 0.20 18.79
CA PRO A 97 6.98 0.99 18.10
C PRO A 97 8.28 0.26 17.78
N LEU A 98 8.63 -0.72 18.60
CA LEU A 98 9.87 -1.50 18.42
C LEU A 98 9.73 -2.65 17.40
N SER A 99 8.52 -2.92 16.89
CA SER A 99 8.30 -3.90 15.83
C SER A 99 8.37 -3.30 14.41
N VAL A 100 8.50 -1.98 14.30
CA VAL A 100 8.48 -1.26 13.01
C VAL A 100 9.89 -1.17 12.44
N SER A 101 10.08 -1.65 11.20
CA SER A 101 11.29 -1.38 10.41
C SER A 101 11.29 0.06 9.87
N LEU A 102 12.40 0.51 9.33
CA LEU A 102 12.42 1.77 8.57
C LEU A 102 11.57 1.59 7.30
N PRO A 103 10.64 2.51 7.00
CA PRO A 103 9.77 2.40 5.83
C PRO A 103 10.60 2.38 4.54
N GLY A 104 10.47 1.30 3.75
CA GLY A 104 11.25 1.12 2.52
C GLY A 104 10.40 1.03 1.25
N MET A 105 9.08 0.82 1.39
CA MET A 105 8.17 0.60 0.25
C MET A 105 8.23 1.74 -0.78
N VAL A 106 8.07 2.98 -0.36
CA VAL A 106 8.04 4.15 -1.28
C VAL A 106 9.41 4.35 -1.94
N GLY A 107 10.50 4.16 -1.19
CA GLY A 107 11.86 4.24 -1.73
C GLY A 107 12.11 3.19 -2.81
N GLY A 108 11.72 1.94 -2.55
CA GLY A 108 11.85 0.84 -3.53
C GLY A 108 11.01 1.07 -4.79
N LEU A 109 9.77 1.56 -4.64
CA LEU A 109 8.93 1.96 -5.79
C LEU A 109 9.55 3.12 -6.56
N GLY A 110 10.14 4.09 -5.85
CA GLY A 110 10.81 5.25 -6.46
C GLY A 110 11.99 4.85 -7.34
N GLU A 111 12.85 3.96 -6.86
CA GLU A 111 13.97 3.44 -7.66
C GLU A 111 13.47 2.60 -8.87
N LEU A 112 12.49 1.72 -8.65
CA LEU A 112 11.88 0.95 -9.74
C LEU A 112 11.28 1.88 -10.82
N HIS A 113 10.54 2.90 -10.40
CA HIS A 113 9.93 3.87 -11.30
C HIS A 113 10.97 4.72 -12.04
N LYS A 114 12.01 5.18 -11.37
CA LYS A 114 13.11 5.95 -11.95
C LYS A 114 13.82 5.17 -13.08
N ASP A 115 14.00 3.88 -12.89
CA ASP A 115 14.70 3.04 -13.86
C ASP A 115 13.80 2.61 -15.04
N HIS A 116 12.50 2.42 -14.82
CA HIS A 116 11.62 1.76 -15.78
C HIS A 116 10.24 2.40 -15.96
N GLY A 117 9.90 3.42 -15.19
CA GLY A 117 8.63 4.15 -15.34
C GLY A 117 8.58 4.99 -16.60
N SER A 118 7.40 5.23 -17.11
CA SER A 118 7.13 6.07 -18.28
C SER A 118 6.20 7.24 -18.02
N LYS A 119 5.42 7.18 -16.94
CA LYS A 119 4.52 8.26 -16.50
C LYS A 119 5.18 9.08 -15.40
N SER A 120 4.70 10.31 -15.18
CA SER A 120 5.19 11.11 -14.05
C SER A 120 4.77 10.47 -12.71
N TRP A 121 5.66 10.48 -11.72
CA TRP A 121 5.37 10.00 -10.37
C TRP A 121 4.09 10.60 -9.80
N GLN A 122 3.93 11.92 -9.96
CA GLN A 122 2.75 12.63 -9.49
C GLN A 122 1.45 12.06 -10.07
N SER A 123 1.40 11.78 -11.38
CA SER A 123 0.20 11.23 -12.01
C SER A 123 -0.17 9.84 -11.50
N LEU A 124 0.81 9.06 -11.04
CA LEU A 124 0.59 7.75 -10.43
C LEU A 124 0.11 7.89 -8.97
N CYS A 125 0.59 8.89 -8.24
CA CYS A 125 0.12 9.22 -6.89
C CYS A 125 -1.33 9.74 -6.89
N ASP A 126 -1.75 10.49 -7.91
CA ASP A 126 -3.06 11.13 -7.99
C ASP A 126 -4.23 10.15 -7.86
N GLN A 127 -4.08 8.91 -8.35
CA GLN A 127 -5.11 7.89 -8.24
C GLN A 127 -5.32 7.48 -6.77
N ALA A 128 -4.23 7.20 -6.07
CA ALA A 128 -4.28 6.86 -4.64
C ALA A 128 -4.74 8.06 -3.80
N ALA A 129 -4.31 9.27 -4.15
CA ALA A 129 -4.73 10.50 -3.48
C ALA A 129 -6.26 10.69 -3.58
N ARG A 130 -6.85 10.50 -4.76
CA ARG A 130 -8.31 10.55 -4.93
C ARG A 130 -9.02 9.51 -4.05
N LEU A 131 -8.53 8.28 -3.99
CA LEU A 131 -9.11 7.25 -3.12
C LEU A 131 -9.04 7.64 -1.64
N ALA A 132 -7.97 8.30 -1.20
CA ALA A 132 -7.82 8.78 0.17
C ALA A 132 -8.79 9.95 0.48
N ALA A 133 -9.00 10.87 -0.47
CA ALA A 133 -9.90 12.00 -0.33
C ALA A 133 -11.38 11.60 -0.38
N ASP A 134 -11.76 10.83 -1.41
CA ASP A 134 -13.15 10.44 -1.66
C ASP A 134 -13.61 9.32 -0.72
N GLY A 135 -12.66 8.54 -0.23
CA GLY A 135 -12.86 7.40 0.64
C GLY A 135 -13.13 6.10 -0.12
N PHE A 136 -12.84 5.00 0.54
CA PHE A 136 -13.15 3.64 0.08
C PHE A 136 -14.25 3.00 0.93
N PHE A 137 -14.97 2.05 0.34
CA PHE A 137 -16.05 1.38 1.05
C PHE A 137 -15.55 0.26 1.96
N VAL A 138 -16.11 0.20 3.17
CA VAL A 138 -15.93 -0.93 4.09
C VAL A 138 -16.48 -2.19 3.45
N THR A 139 -15.62 -3.17 3.26
CA THR A 139 -15.96 -4.51 2.74
C THR A 139 -16.05 -5.53 3.87
N HIS A 140 -16.55 -6.73 3.58
CA HIS A 140 -16.50 -7.87 4.52
C HIS A 140 -15.06 -8.18 4.96
N ALA A 141 -14.11 -8.17 4.02
CA ALA A 141 -12.69 -8.41 4.31
C ALA A 141 -12.14 -7.33 5.24
N TYR A 142 -12.35 -6.04 4.93
CA TYR A 142 -11.95 -4.94 5.80
C TYR A 142 -12.49 -5.11 7.22
N ARG A 143 -13.81 -5.37 7.35
CA ARG A 143 -14.46 -5.53 8.65
C ARG A 143 -13.87 -6.69 9.45
N SER A 144 -13.61 -7.83 8.81
CA SER A 144 -12.99 -9.00 9.45
C SER A 144 -11.58 -8.70 9.97
N PHE A 145 -10.71 -8.08 9.15
CA PHE A 145 -9.37 -7.69 9.59
C PHE A 145 -9.41 -6.66 10.72
N SER A 146 -10.26 -5.65 10.62
CA SER A 146 -10.39 -4.61 11.64
C SER A 146 -10.95 -5.16 12.96
N GLN A 147 -11.85 -6.14 12.90
CA GLN A 147 -12.36 -6.82 14.08
C GLN A 147 -11.24 -7.58 14.81
N ASN A 148 -10.41 -8.32 14.08
CA ASN A 148 -9.27 -9.05 14.66
C ASN A 148 -8.18 -8.12 15.24
N ALA A 149 -8.10 -6.89 14.75
CA ALA A 149 -7.15 -5.87 15.20
C ALA A 149 -7.79 -4.81 16.11
N SER A 150 -9.03 -4.99 16.56
CA SER A 150 -9.80 -3.95 17.28
C SER A 150 -9.08 -3.37 18.47
N GLU A 151 -8.52 -4.19 19.35
CA GLU A 151 -7.78 -3.72 20.53
C GLU A 151 -6.59 -2.84 20.14
N LYS A 152 -5.85 -3.22 19.09
CA LYS A 152 -4.70 -2.48 18.59
C LYS A 152 -5.11 -1.13 17.99
N ILE A 153 -6.19 -1.11 17.22
CA ILE A 153 -6.71 0.12 16.59
C ILE A 153 -7.24 1.06 17.67
N LEU A 154 -8.00 0.55 18.64
CA LEU A 154 -8.59 1.33 19.72
C LEU A 154 -7.54 1.84 20.73
N SER A 155 -6.39 1.21 20.85
CA SER A 155 -5.31 1.69 21.71
C SER A 155 -4.61 2.95 21.19
N ASN A 156 -4.86 3.35 19.93
CA ASN A 156 -4.30 4.55 19.32
C ASN A 156 -5.40 5.49 18.84
N GLU A 157 -5.50 6.67 19.47
CA GLU A 157 -6.58 7.64 19.20
C GLU A 157 -6.64 8.07 17.72
N THR A 158 -5.50 8.23 17.06
CA THR A 158 -5.46 8.60 15.63
C THR A 158 -6.01 7.47 14.76
N SER A 159 -5.61 6.24 15.00
CA SER A 159 -6.12 5.08 14.27
C SER A 159 -7.62 4.88 14.51
N GLN A 160 -8.08 5.05 15.76
CA GLN A 160 -9.48 4.97 16.10
C GLN A 160 -10.31 6.00 15.30
N LYS A 161 -9.87 7.25 15.24
CA LYS A 161 -10.58 8.32 14.50
C LYS A 161 -10.66 8.08 13.00
N ILE A 162 -9.70 7.35 12.44
CA ILE A 162 -9.66 7.07 10.99
C ILE A 162 -10.49 5.84 10.65
N PHE A 163 -10.32 4.75 11.40
CA PHE A 163 -10.77 3.42 11.01
C PHE A 163 -12.01 2.94 11.75
N PHE A 164 -12.45 3.66 12.79
CA PHE A 164 -13.64 3.34 13.56
C PHE A 164 -14.64 4.51 13.51
N ASP A 165 -15.92 4.20 13.57
CA ASP A 165 -16.99 5.20 13.72
C ASP A 165 -17.41 5.26 15.19
N LYS A 166 -17.12 6.39 15.85
CA LYS A 166 -17.46 6.62 17.28
C LYS A 166 -17.03 5.47 18.21
N GLY A 167 -15.88 4.87 17.93
CA GLY A 167 -15.35 3.77 18.74
C GLY A 167 -15.92 2.38 18.38
N ALA A 168 -16.75 2.27 17.36
CA ALA A 168 -17.29 1.02 16.85
C ALA A 168 -16.76 0.70 15.45
N LEU A 169 -16.77 -0.58 15.09
CA LEU A 169 -16.46 -1.02 13.72
C LEU A 169 -17.49 -0.44 12.75
N PRO A 170 -17.06 0.26 11.69
CA PRO A 170 -18.00 0.80 10.72
C PRO A 170 -18.74 -0.30 9.97
N ASP A 171 -19.98 -0.01 9.60
CA ASP A 171 -20.81 -0.95 8.84
C ASP A 171 -20.31 -1.12 7.40
N ILE A 172 -20.60 -2.30 6.83
CA ILE A 172 -20.32 -2.59 5.43
C ILE A 172 -21.02 -1.55 4.54
N GLY A 173 -20.31 -1.01 3.57
CA GLY A 173 -20.78 0.05 2.70
C GLY A 173 -20.54 1.48 3.24
N THR A 174 -20.09 1.64 4.48
CA THR A 174 -19.62 2.93 4.99
C THR A 174 -18.35 3.35 4.24
N LYS A 175 -18.15 4.65 4.05
CA LYS A 175 -16.90 5.18 3.45
C LYS A 175 -15.90 5.61 4.53
N ILE A 176 -14.67 5.16 4.37
CA ILE A 176 -13.52 5.60 5.17
C ILE A 176 -12.71 6.59 4.35
N LYS A 177 -12.51 7.79 4.89
CA LYS A 177 -11.68 8.85 4.29
C LYS A 177 -10.39 9.04 5.08
N GLN A 178 -9.30 9.34 4.38
CA GLN A 178 -7.97 9.53 4.97
C GLN A 178 -7.38 10.88 4.54
N PRO A 179 -7.88 12.01 5.05
CA PRO A 179 -7.48 13.33 4.58
C PRO A 179 -5.99 13.65 4.80
N LYS A 180 -5.37 13.13 5.87
CA LYS A 180 -3.93 13.29 6.10
C LYS A 180 -3.11 12.47 5.11
N LEU A 181 -3.56 11.26 4.76
CA LEU A 181 -2.91 10.45 3.74
C LEU A 181 -3.03 11.10 2.36
N TYR A 182 -4.18 11.70 2.05
CA TYR A 182 -4.34 12.53 0.85
C TYR A 182 -3.28 13.63 0.79
N GLN A 183 -3.10 14.40 1.87
CA GLN A 183 -2.07 15.44 1.94
C GLN A 183 -0.67 14.90 1.68
N THR A 184 -0.33 13.74 2.25
CA THR A 184 0.98 13.09 2.02
C THR A 184 1.18 12.66 0.58
N LEU A 185 0.13 12.14 -0.08
CA LEU A 185 0.19 11.66 -1.46
C LEU A 185 0.23 12.79 -2.50
N THR A 186 -0.08 14.03 -2.11
CA THR A 186 -0.11 15.21 -2.98
C THR A 186 1.08 16.17 -2.78
N GLN A 187 1.99 15.87 -1.86
CA GLN A 187 3.25 16.60 -1.65
C GLN A 187 4.34 16.16 -2.64
#